data_7e0f6cd265f9f65ab85a72a3a1a5172b
#
_entry.id   7e0f6cd265f9f65ab85a72a3a1a5172b
#
_cell.length_a   1.000
_cell.length_b   1.000
_cell.length_c   1.000
_cell.angle_alpha   90.00
_cell.angle_beta   90.00
_cell.angle_gamma   90.00
#
_symmetry.space_group_name_H-M   'P 1'
#
loop_
_entity.id
_entity.type
_entity.pdbx_description
1 polymer ?
#
loop_
_entity_poly.entity_id
_entity_poly.type
_entity_poly.pdbx_seq_one_letter_code
_entity_poly.pdbx_strand_id
1 'polypeptide(L)'
;MLRKEIEDTSCALLCYMFLGYYACSNNILKQYIAMMFVMTAYLNYNQKKYIKFVILSILAFAFHYSAIFIIFIMCFIKKLQPSFSKYWLSILGGGCASLILNQILSLIIKLVPSASGYDVYINWRRSGQFRLIVAVIGMLITYMILVYFIIKYKENIKLVSERRYNEIIFLIVGLGINTISIKMWIINRVAIYFYQFIILILPTMFEGMDINKRKKIKTYLYLLMFIYMIFSSIFLGENEYYSYNTVFSGDIPISDVQYNMIHGWGK
;
A
#
# COMPACT_ATOMS: atom_id res chain seq x y z
N MET A 1 14.09 -12.60 -5.21
CA MET A 1 14.33 -11.18 -4.88
C MET A 1 14.47 -10.98 -3.37
N LEU A 2 13.47 -11.29 -2.54
CA LEU A 2 13.49 -11.05 -1.08
C LEU A 2 14.72 -11.65 -0.36
N ARG A 3 15.08 -12.90 -0.62
CA ARG A 3 16.27 -13.55 -0.01
C ARG A 3 17.61 -12.82 -0.19
N LYS A 4 17.74 -11.97 -1.21
CA LYS A 4 18.96 -11.18 -1.44
C LYS A 4 18.92 -9.81 -0.76
N GLU A 5 17.76 -9.40 -0.28
CA GLU A 5 17.51 -8.05 0.21
C GLU A 5 17.29 -7.99 1.72
N ILE A 6 16.94 -9.11 2.32
CA ILE A 6 16.64 -9.23 3.76
C ILE A 6 17.04 -10.62 4.26
N GLU A 7 17.56 -10.70 5.48
CA GLU A 7 17.89 -11.98 6.14
C GLU A 7 16.62 -12.64 6.68
N ASP A 8 15.74 -11.86 7.32
CA ASP A 8 14.52 -12.36 7.94
C ASP A 8 13.34 -12.42 6.95
N THR A 9 13.41 -13.35 6.02
CA THR A 9 12.35 -13.58 5.02
C THR A 9 11.01 -13.96 5.67
N SER A 10 11.03 -14.64 6.83
CA SER A 10 9.82 -15.00 7.56
C SER A 10 9.07 -13.77 8.06
N CYS A 11 9.81 -12.78 8.59
CA CYS A 11 9.22 -11.50 8.99
C CYS A 11 8.55 -10.78 7.81
N ALA A 12 9.22 -10.72 6.66
CA ALA A 12 8.65 -10.13 5.46
C ALA A 12 7.36 -10.82 4.99
N LEU A 13 7.34 -12.15 5.05
CA LEU A 13 6.17 -12.94 4.67
C LEU A 13 5.00 -12.69 5.63
N LEU A 14 5.25 -12.65 6.95
CA LEU A 14 4.22 -12.33 7.94
C LEU A 14 3.68 -10.90 7.77
N CYS A 15 4.55 -9.92 7.46
CA CYS A 15 4.10 -8.57 7.10
C CYS A 15 3.19 -8.59 5.87
N TYR A 16 3.56 -9.34 4.83
CA TYR A 16 2.78 -9.46 3.60
C TYR A 16 1.39 -10.06 3.86
N MET A 17 1.29 -11.05 4.75
CA MET A 17 0.04 -11.69 5.11
C MET A 17 -0.79 -10.82 6.06
N PHE A 18 -0.23 -10.41 7.19
CA PHE A 18 -0.97 -9.77 8.29
C PHE A 18 -1.37 -8.32 8.00
N LEU A 19 -0.63 -7.60 7.14
CA LEU A 19 -1.01 -6.26 6.70
C LEU A 19 -1.97 -6.27 5.49
N GLY A 20 -2.46 -7.45 5.09
CA GLY A 20 -3.50 -7.59 4.08
C GLY A 20 -3.02 -7.55 2.62
N TYR A 21 -1.71 -7.46 2.37
CA TYR A 21 -1.20 -7.42 0.99
C TYR A 21 -1.51 -8.69 0.21
N TYR A 22 -1.45 -9.86 0.86
CA TYR A 22 -1.79 -11.12 0.22
C TYR A 22 -3.23 -11.13 -0.30
N ALA A 23 -4.18 -10.75 0.53
CA ALA A 23 -5.58 -10.75 0.12
C ALA A 23 -5.87 -9.68 -0.95
N CYS A 24 -5.30 -8.47 -0.80
CA CYS A 24 -5.40 -7.44 -1.84
C CYS A 24 -4.79 -7.91 -3.17
N SER A 25 -3.73 -8.73 -3.15
CA SER A 25 -3.09 -9.21 -4.38
C SER A 25 -4.00 -10.11 -5.21
N ASN A 26 -4.90 -10.87 -4.58
CA ASN A 26 -5.87 -11.70 -5.28
C ASN A 26 -6.94 -10.87 -5.99
N ASN A 27 -7.31 -9.72 -5.43
CA ASN A 27 -8.33 -8.84 -6.00
C ASN A 27 -7.78 -7.94 -7.13
N ILE A 28 -6.58 -7.39 -6.96
CA ILE A 28 -5.97 -6.46 -7.93
C ILE A 28 -4.64 -6.99 -8.50
N LEU A 29 -4.66 -8.23 -8.97
CA LEU A 29 -3.47 -8.98 -9.41
C LEU A 29 -2.58 -8.20 -10.40
N LYS A 30 -3.17 -7.57 -11.43
CA LYS A 30 -2.41 -6.80 -12.43
C LYS A 30 -1.62 -5.66 -11.76
N GLN A 31 -2.21 -4.99 -10.79
CA GLN A 31 -1.54 -3.92 -10.06
C GLN A 31 -0.40 -4.46 -9.19
N TYR A 32 -0.59 -5.61 -8.52
CA TYR A 32 0.47 -6.23 -7.70
C TYR A 32 1.66 -6.70 -8.54
N ILE A 33 1.40 -7.21 -9.75
CA ILE A 33 2.48 -7.50 -10.71
C ILE A 33 3.23 -6.22 -11.06
N ALA A 34 2.50 -5.13 -11.38
CA ALA A 34 3.12 -3.83 -11.64
C ALA A 34 3.93 -3.32 -10.44
N MET A 35 3.42 -3.48 -9.20
CA MET A 35 4.12 -3.10 -7.97
C MET A 35 5.44 -3.85 -7.79
N MET A 36 5.49 -5.15 -8.11
CA MET A 36 6.73 -5.93 -8.07
C MET A 36 7.76 -5.38 -9.08
N PHE A 37 7.31 -5.03 -10.30
CA PHE A 37 8.19 -4.40 -11.29
C PHE A 37 8.65 -3.01 -10.83
N VAL A 38 7.77 -2.19 -10.26
CA VAL A 38 8.12 -0.87 -9.68
C VAL A 38 9.20 -1.00 -8.61
N MET A 39 9.01 -1.91 -7.64
CA MET A 39 9.98 -2.14 -6.58
C MET A 39 11.33 -2.60 -7.16
N THR A 40 11.30 -3.54 -8.10
CA THR A 40 12.51 -4.06 -8.73
C THR A 40 13.20 -2.99 -9.59
N ALA A 41 12.44 -2.16 -10.31
CA ALA A 41 12.95 -1.02 -11.07
C ALA A 41 13.67 -0.03 -10.15
N TYR A 42 13.00 0.37 -9.06
CA TYR A 42 13.59 1.26 -8.05
C TYR A 42 14.91 0.73 -7.47
N LEU A 43 14.98 -0.58 -7.17
CA LEU A 43 16.22 -1.21 -6.69
C LEU A 43 17.34 -1.14 -7.73
N ASN A 44 17.03 -1.39 -9.01
CA ASN A 44 18.01 -1.28 -10.10
C ASN A 44 18.46 0.17 -10.34
N TYR A 45 17.55 1.15 -10.21
CA TYR A 45 17.89 2.57 -10.27
C TYR A 45 18.94 2.95 -9.20
N ASN A 46 18.75 2.50 -7.95
CA ASN A 46 19.69 2.75 -6.87
C ASN A 46 21.05 2.05 -7.07
N GLN A 47 21.06 0.94 -7.82
CA GLN A 47 22.29 0.23 -8.22
C GLN A 47 22.94 0.81 -9.49
N LYS A 48 22.44 1.94 -10.03
CA LYS A 48 22.87 2.57 -11.27
C LYS A 48 22.74 1.66 -12.52
N LYS A 49 21.88 0.65 -12.47
CA LYS A 49 21.56 -0.27 -13.58
C LYS A 49 20.42 0.30 -14.42
N TYR A 50 20.67 1.41 -15.10
CA TYR A 50 19.63 2.21 -15.78
C TYR A 50 18.86 1.47 -16.87
N ILE A 51 19.53 0.60 -17.65
CA ILE A 51 18.86 -0.20 -18.69
C ILE A 51 17.79 -1.12 -18.07
N LYS A 52 18.15 -1.83 -17.00
CA LYS A 52 17.20 -2.70 -16.26
C LYS A 52 16.08 -1.88 -15.63
N PHE A 53 16.39 -0.70 -15.10
CA PHE A 53 15.40 0.23 -14.58
C PHE A 53 14.37 0.60 -15.64
N VAL A 54 14.79 1.00 -16.84
CA VAL A 54 13.90 1.41 -17.93
C VAL A 54 13.03 0.23 -18.39
N ILE A 55 13.62 -0.95 -18.62
CA ILE A 55 12.87 -2.14 -19.05
C ILE A 55 11.79 -2.51 -18.01
N LEU A 56 12.14 -2.55 -16.72
CA LEU A 56 11.21 -2.88 -15.66
C LEU A 56 10.13 -1.81 -15.48
N SER A 57 10.44 -0.53 -15.74
CA SER A 57 9.46 0.56 -15.70
C SER A 57 8.44 0.43 -16.82
N ILE A 58 8.88 0.06 -18.04
CA ILE A 58 7.99 -0.20 -19.18
C ILE A 58 7.10 -1.40 -18.88
N LEU A 59 7.64 -2.49 -18.33
CA LEU A 59 6.85 -3.65 -17.93
C LEU A 59 5.83 -3.28 -16.86
N ALA A 60 6.22 -2.52 -15.84
CA ALA A 60 5.30 -2.05 -14.80
C ALA A 60 4.14 -1.25 -15.40
N PHE A 61 4.43 -0.32 -16.31
CA PHE A 61 3.43 0.47 -17.02
C PHE A 61 2.49 -0.38 -17.87
N ALA A 62 3.00 -1.41 -18.56
CA ALA A 62 2.19 -2.32 -19.35
C ALA A 62 1.15 -3.09 -18.52
N PHE A 63 1.47 -3.42 -17.26
CA PHE A 63 0.51 -4.04 -16.34
C PHE A 63 -0.45 -3.05 -15.70
N HIS A 64 0.04 -1.82 -15.36
CA HIS A 64 -0.80 -0.81 -14.71
C HIS A 64 -0.26 0.61 -14.96
N TYR A 65 -1.06 1.44 -15.62
CA TYR A 65 -0.65 2.78 -16.10
C TYR A 65 -0.09 3.71 -15.03
N SER A 66 -0.59 3.65 -13.80
CA SER A 66 -0.10 4.51 -12.71
C SER A 66 1.34 4.22 -12.31
N ALA A 67 1.90 3.05 -12.66
CA ALA A 67 3.22 2.63 -12.21
C ALA A 67 4.34 3.59 -12.63
N ILE A 68 4.27 4.18 -13.82
CA ILE A 68 5.31 5.09 -14.32
C ILE A 68 5.42 6.36 -13.45
N PHE A 69 4.28 6.93 -13.06
CA PHE A 69 4.25 8.11 -12.21
C PHE A 69 4.80 7.79 -10.81
N ILE A 70 4.48 6.61 -10.28
CA ILE A 70 4.94 6.16 -8.98
C ILE A 70 6.46 6.01 -8.94
N ILE A 71 7.07 5.39 -9.96
CA ILE A 71 8.52 5.25 -10.07
C ILE A 71 9.19 6.63 -10.08
N PHE A 72 8.65 7.56 -10.88
CA PHE A 72 9.16 8.92 -10.96
C PHE A 72 9.12 9.61 -9.60
N ILE A 73 7.96 9.59 -8.92
CA ILE A 73 7.79 10.18 -7.59
C ILE A 73 8.77 9.57 -6.59
N MET A 74 8.95 8.25 -6.57
CA MET A 74 9.88 7.56 -5.66
C MET A 74 11.33 8.03 -5.84
N CYS A 75 11.76 8.29 -7.07
CA CYS A 75 13.12 8.78 -7.34
C CYS A 75 13.37 10.17 -6.74
N PHE A 76 12.34 11.02 -6.62
CA PHE A 76 12.46 12.34 -6.00
C PHE A 76 12.32 12.30 -4.48
N ILE A 77 11.31 11.60 -3.97
CA ILE A 77 10.97 11.57 -2.53
C ILE A 77 12.09 10.95 -1.70
N LYS A 78 12.85 10.00 -2.23
CA LYS A 78 13.93 9.33 -1.49
C LYS A 78 15.00 10.26 -0.89
N LYS A 79 15.09 11.50 -1.38
CA LYS A 79 16.02 12.51 -0.84
C LYS A 79 15.56 13.12 0.47
N LEU A 80 14.31 12.90 0.87
CA LEU A 80 13.75 13.46 2.09
C LEU A 80 14.16 12.59 3.31
N GLN A 81 14.58 13.25 4.38
CA GLN A 81 14.93 12.56 5.63
C GLN A 81 13.66 12.13 6.37
N PRO A 82 13.54 10.87 6.82
CA PRO A 82 12.38 10.41 7.57
C PRO A 82 12.35 10.98 8.99
N SER A 83 11.16 11.46 9.42
CA SER A 83 10.91 11.94 10.78
C SER A 83 9.45 11.77 11.17
N PHE A 84 9.18 11.74 12.47
CA PHE A 84 7.80 11.62 12.98
C PHE A 84 6.98 12.87 12.70
N SER A 85 7.59 14.05 12.67
CA SER A 85 6.93 15.29 12.26
C SER A 85 6.46 15.23 10.81
N LYS A 86 7.26 14.66 9.90
CA LYS A 86 6.87 14.45 8.49
C LYS A 86 5.75 13.43 8.35
N TYR A 87 5.68 12.42 9.23
CA TYR A 87 4.53 11.52 9.29
C TYR A 87 3.24 12.31 9.56
N TRP A 88 3.20 13.12 10.62
CA TRP A 88 2.02 13.94 10.92
C TRP A 88 1.71 14.95 9.81
N LEU A 89 2.73 15.60 9.27
CA LEU A 89 2.55 16.53 8.14
C LEU A 89 1.94 15.82 6.92
N SER A 90 2.35 14.59 6.64
CA SER A 90 1.80 13.80 5.53
C SER A 90 0.33 13.42 5.77
N ILE A 91 -0.01 12.97 6.99
CA ILE A 91 -1.40 12.64 7.37
C ILE A 91 -2.31 13.86 7.31
N LEU A 92 -1.88 14.98 7.88
CA LEU A 92 -2.63 16.24 7.86
C LEU A 92 -2.77 16.79 6.44
N GLY A 93 -1.68 16.76 5.65
CA GLY A 93 -1.71 17.15 4.25
C GLY A 93 -2.65 16.30 3.40
N GLY A 94 -2.67 14.98 3.61
CA GLY A 94 -3.64 14.08 2.99
C GLY A 94 -5.07 14.37 3.41
N GLY A 95 -5.30 14.65 4.71
CA GLY A 95 -6.60 15.08 5.23
C GLY A 95 -7.09 16.36 4.56
N CYS A 96 -6.25 17.40 4.50
CA CYS A 96 -6.57 18.65 3.80
C CYS A 96 -6.83 18.43 2.30
N ALA A 97 -5.98 17.63 1.64
CA ALA A 97 -6.17 17.29 0.23
C ALA A 97 -7.51 16.58 -0.02
N SER A 98 -7.96 15.74 0.92
CA SER A 98 -9.27 15.06 0.81
C SER A 98 -10.45 16.04 0.77
N LEU A 99 -10.34 17.20 1.41
CA LEU A 99 -11.40 18.21 1.43
C LEU A 99 -11.62 18.88 0.06
N ILE A 100 -10.53 19.07 -0.69
CA ILE A 100 -10.56 19.74 -2.01
C ILE A 100 -10.54 18.76 -3.19
N LEU A 101 -10.52 17.46 -2.91
CA LEU A 101 -10.36 16.43 -3.94
C LEU A 101 -11.45 16.47 -5.00
N ASN A 102 -12.73 16.63 -4.58
CA ASN A 102 -13.85 16.64 -5.53
C ASN A 102 -13.76 17.84 -6.47
N GLN A 103 -13.31 19.02 -5.97
CA GLN A 103 -13.11 20.21 -6.79
C GLN A 103 -12.01 19.98 -7.83
N ILE A 104 -10.88 19.39 -7.39
CA ILE A 104 -9.77 19.07 -8.30
C ILE A 104 -10.21 18.08 -9.38
N LEU A 105 -10.93 17.01 -9.00
CA LEU A 105 -11.39 16.00 -9.96
C LEU A 105 -12.41 16.57 -10.93
N SER A 106 -13.38 17.38 -10.46
CA SER A 106 -14.33 18.03 -11.35
C SER A 106 -13.65 18.97 -12.35
N LEU A 107 -12.58 19.65 -11.93
CA LEU A 107 -11.77 20.46 -12.82
C LEU A 107 -11.02 19.60 -13.85
N ILE A 108 -10.41 18.50 -13.41
CA ILE A 108 -9.69 17.57 -14.31
C ILE A 108 -10.64 17.00 -15.38
N ILE A 109 -11.84 16.56 -14.98
CA ILE A 109 -12.85 16.02 -15.92
C ILE A 109 -13.28 17.08 -16.94
N LYS A 110 -13.43 18.33 -16.51
CA LYS A 110 -13.75 19.44 -17.43
C LYS A 110 -12.64 19.72 -18.44
N LEU A 111 -11.37 19.62 -17.99
CA LEU A 111 -10.20 19.91 -18.83
C LEU A 111 -9.82 18.71 -19.71
N VAL A 112 -10.10 17.50 -19.27
CA VAL A 112 -9.72 16.24 -19.93
C VAL A 112 -10.98 15.37 -20.14
N PRO A 113 -11.72 15.53 -21.24
CA PRO A 113 -12.98 14.79 -21.48
C PRO A 113 -12.83 13.26 -21.41
N SER A 114 -11.66 12.72 -21.78
CA SER A 114 -11.35 11.30 -21.64
C SER A 114 -11.31 10.80 -20.19
N ALA A 115 -11.26 11.71 -19.21
CA ALA A 115 -11.34 11.39 -17.81
C ALA A 115 -12.80 11.29 -17.28
N SER A 116 -13.81 11.44 -18.13
CA SER A 116 -15.24 11.37 -17.72
C SER A 116 -15.63 10.07 -17.02
N GLY A 117 -14.97 8.95 -17.34
CA GLY A 117 -15.18 7.68 -16.64
C GLY A 117 -14.90 7.72 -15.13
N TYR A 118 -14.14 8.74 -14.66
CA TYR A 118 -13.87 8.94 -13.22
C TYR A 118 -15.01 9.70 -12.49
N ASP A 119 -15.99 10.23 -13.21
CA ASP A 119 -17.16 10.91 -12.62
C ASP A 119 -17.96 9.98 -11.68
N VAL A 120 -18.00 8.70 -12.02
CA VAL A 120 -18.59 7.65 -11.18
C VAL A 120 -17.98 7.65 -9.76
N TYR A 121 -16.70 7.94 -9.62
CA TYR A 121 -16.01 7.96 -8.31
C TYR A 121 -16.30 9.21 -7.49
N ILE A 122 -16.64 10.33 -8.13
CA ILE A 122 -17.01 11.58 -7.42
C ILE A 122 -18.37 11.41 -6.73
N ASN A 123 -19.31 10.74 -7.42
CA ASN A 123 -20.67 10.57 -6.97
C ASN A 123 -20.93 9.24 -6.26
N TRP A 124 -19.91 8.40 -6.17
CA TRP A 124 -20.04 7.06 -5.60
C TRP A 124 -20.25 7.10 -4.09
N ARG A 125 -21.50 7.09 -3.68
CA ARG A 125 -21.90 6.83 -2.29
C ARG A 125 -21.98 5.33 -2.08
N ARG A 126 -20.90 4.76 -1.53
CA ARG A 126 -20.87 3.35 -1.18
C ARG A 126 -21.81 3.07 -0.01
N SER A 127 -22.69 2.07 -0.16
CA SER A 127 -23.34 1.45 1.00
C SER A 127 -22.23 0.88 1.90
N GLY A 128 -22.11 1.38 3.14
CA GLY A 128 -21.01 0.96 4.03
C GLY A 128 -19.87 1.98 4.20
N GLN A 129 -20.07 3.24 3.82
CA GLN A 129 -19.07 4.30 4.02
C GLN A 129 -18.54 4.35 5.47
N PHE A 130 -19.36 4.05 6.47
CA PHE A 130 -18.93 3.95 7.86
C PHE A 130 -17.88 2.85 8.06
N ARG A 131 -18.09 1.65 7.49
CA ARG A 131 -17.12 0.53 7.58
C ARG A 131 -15.79 0.91 6.96
N LEU A 132 -15.80 1.60 5.81
CA LEU A 132 -14.60 2.08 5.15
C LEU A 132 -13.82 3.07 6.03
N ILE A 133 -14.51 4.04 6.63
CA ILE A 133 -13.88 5.01 7.54
C ILE A 133 -13.21 4.29 8.71
N VAL A 134 -13.93 3.37 9.36
CA VAL A 134 -13.41 2.58 10.49
C VAL A 134 -12.19 1.76 10.06
N ALA A 135 -12.23 1.14 8.89
CA ALA A 135 -11.12 0.36 8.36
C ALA A 135 -9.88 1.21 8.06
N VAL A 136 -10.06 2.39 7.45
CA VAL A 136 -8.94 3.32 7.19
C VAL A 136 -8.36 3.85 8.51
N ILE A 137 -9.19 4.19 9.48
CA ILE A 137 -8.73 4.62 10.81
C ILE A 137 -7.93 3.50 11.49
N GLY A 138 -8.44 2.26 11.49
CA GLY A 138 -7.73 1.11 12.04
C GLY A 138 -6.37 0.88 11.36
N MET A 139 -6.32 1.01 10.05
CA MET A 139 -5.08 0.97 9.29
C MET A 139 -4.12 2.10 9.73
N LEU A 140 -4.58 3.33 9.79
CA LEU A 140 -3.75 4.48 10.17
C LEU A 140 -3.18 4.32 11.58
N ILE A 141 -3.97 3.83 12.55
CA ILE A 141 -3.51 3.56 13.92
C ILE A 141 -2.43 2.48 13.91
N THR A 142 -2.67 1.37 13.22
CA THR A 142 -1.71 0.25 13.14
C THR A 142 -0.38 0.71 12.53
N TYR A 143 -0.46 1.40 11.39
CA TYR A 143 0.75 1.93 10.74
C TYR A 143 1.42 3.05 11.55
N MET A 144 0.69 3.85 12.30
CA MET A 144 1.27 4.83 13.22
C MET A 144 2.18 4.16 14.24
N ILE A 145 1.73 3.05 14.83
CA ILE A 145 2.53 2.28 15.79
C ILE A 145 3.77 1.68 15.10
N LEU A 146 3.59 1.06 13.92
CA LEU A 146 4.70 0.49 13.14
C LEU A 146 5.73 1.56 12.76
N VAL A 147 5.27 2.71 12.24
CA VAL A 147 6.14 3.84 11.86
C VAL A 147 6.83 4.44 13.08
N TYR A 148 6.16 4.51 14.23
CA TYR A 148 6.79 4.94 15.48
C TYR A 148 8.00 4.06 15.83
N PHE A 149 7.85 2.74 15.79
CA PHE A 149 8.99 1.83 16.04
C PHE A 149 10.08 1.94 14.98
N ILE A 150 9.70 2.02 13.70
CA ILE A 150 10.65 2.19 12.59
C ILE A 150 11.47 3.48 12.77
N ILE A 151 10.82 4.60 13.10
CA ILE A 151 11.54 5.88 13.31
C ILE A 151 12.38 5.83 14.59
N LYS A 152 11.88 5.21 15.65
CA LYS A 152 12.63 5.03 16.91
C LYS A 152 13.93 4.25 16.70
N TYR A 153 13.92 3.26 15.80
CA TYR A 153 15.06 2.40 15.49
C TYR A 153 15.68 2.69 14.11
N LYS A 154 15.46 3.87 13.56
CA LYS A 154 15.95 4.24 12.22
C LYS A 154 17.48 4.19 12.09
N GLU A 155 18.20 4.48 13.15
CA GLU A 155 19.67 4.39 13.13
C GLU A 155 20.15 2.93 13.00
N ASN A 156 19.46 1.97 13.63
CA ASN A 156 19.74 0.55 13.43
C ASN A 156 19.49 0.15 11.97
N ILE A 157 18.38 0.64 11.38
CA ILE A 157 18.09 0.41 9.96
C ILE A 157 19.18 0.99 9.08
N LYS A 158 19.67 2.21 9.41
CA LYS A 158 20.73 2.89 8.67
C LYS A 158 22.04 2.13 8.74
N LEU A 159 22.39 1.56 9.91
CA LEU A 159 23.59 0.73 10.10
C LEU A 159 23.56 -0.53 9.23
N VAL A 160 22.40 -1.17 9.10
CA VAL A 160 22.22 -2.36 8.25
C VAL A 160 22.15 -1.97 6.77
N SER A 161 21.37 -0.92 6.45
CA SER A 161 21.15 -0.48 5.07
C SER A 161 20.72 0.98 4.99
N GLU A 162 21.60 1.85 4.51
CA GLU A 162 21.29 3.26 4.26
C GLU A 162 20.13 3.42 3.26
N ARG A 163 20.03 2.51 2.29
CA ARG A 163 18.92 2.48 1.35
C ARG A 163 17.57 2.28 2.05
N ARG A 164 17.49 1.34 3.01
CA ARG A 164 16.24 1.09 3.77
C ARG A 164 15.87 2.28 4.65
N TYR A 165 16.87 2.95 5.21
CA TYR A 165 16.65 4.20 5.92
C TYR A 165 15.96 5.25 5.02
N ASN A 166 16.44 5.41 3.79
CA ASN A 166 15.85 6.36 2.84
C ASN A 166 14.45 5.93 2.37
N GLU A 167 14.14 4.62 2.37
CA GLU A 167 12.82 4.10 1.98
C GLU A 167 11.74 4.33 3.05
N ILE A 168 12.10 4.64 4.30
CA ILE A 168 11.12 4.96 5.36
C ILE A 168 10.20 6.12 4.95
N ILE A 169 10.71 7.07 4.16
CA ILE A 169 9.90 8.19 3.66
C ILE A 169 8.74 7.72 2.79
N PHE A 170 8.89 6.58 2.09
CA PHE A 170 7.80 6.04 1.26
C PHE A 170 6.61 5.62 2.12
N LEU A 171 6.84 4.99 3.29
CA LEU A 171 5.76 4.67 4.22
C LEU A 171 5.01 5.93 4.63
N ILE A 172 5.76 6.98 4.99
CA ILE A 172 5.21 8.24 5.46
C ILE A 172 4.33 8.89 4.39
N VAL A 173 4.82 8.97 3.16
CA VAL A 173 4.09 9.55 2.03
C VAL A 173 2.90 8.69 1.63
N GLY A 174 3.09 7.37 1.57
CA GLY A 174 2.01 6.43 1.26
C GLY A 174 0.84 6.52 2.22
N LEU A 175 1.11 6.66 3.52
CA LEU A 175 0.07 6.81 4.54
C LEU A 175 -0.66 8.15 4.40
N GLY A 176 0.05 9.24 4.07
CA GLY A 176 -0.58 10.52 3.76
C GLY A 176 -1.50 10.44 2.53
N ILE A 177 -1.05 9.79 1.45
CA ILE A 177 -1.91 9.53 0.28
C ILE A 177 -3.11 8.66 0.68
N ASN A 178 -2.91 7.68 1.56
CA ASN A 178 -4.00 6.81 2.00
C ASN A 178 -5.08 7.55 2.80
N THR A 179 -4.78 8.64 3.50
CA THR A 179 -5.82 9.45 4.18
C THR A 179 -6.81 10.06 3.20
N ILE A 180 -6.40 10.32 1.96
CA ILE A 180 -7.27 10.82 0.90
C ILE A 180 -8.28 9.73 0.48
N SER A 181 -7.94 8.44 0.64
CA SER A 181 -8.80 7.32 0.25
C SER A 181 -10.10 7.25 1.05
N ILE A 182 -10.20 7.90 2.20
CA ILE A 182 -11.45 8.06 2.97
C ILE A 182 -12.53 8.71 2.09
N LYS A 183 -12.15 9.63 1.22
CA LYS A 183 -13.05 10.29 0.30
C LYS A 183 -13.24 9.52 -1.00
N MET A 184 -12.17 8.92 -1.50
CA MET A 184 -12.14 8.23 -2.78
C MET A 184 -11.26 6.98 -2.69
N TRP A 185 -11.88 5.82 -2.56
CA TRP A 185 -11.22 4.52 -2.41
C TRP A 185 -10.12 4.23 -3.42
N ILE A 186 -10.29 4.64 -4.68
CA ILE A 186 -9.32 4.33 -5.75
C ILE A 186 -7.92 4.89 -5.45
N ILE A 187 -7.82 5.93 -4.60
CA ILE A 187 -6.54 6.54 -4.23
C ILE A 187 -5.70 5.59 -3.36
N ASN A 188 -6.34 4.67 -2.63
CA ASN A 188 -5.61 3.62 -1.92
C ASN A 188 -4.74 2.78 -2.86
N ARG A 189 -5.16 2.59 -4.12
CA ARG A 189 -4.38 1.89 -5.13
C ARG A 189 -3.07 2.60 -5.47
N VAL A 190 -3.01 3.92 -5.30
CA VAL A 190 -1.76 4.69 -5.45
C VAL A 190 -0.93 4.58 -4.18
N ALA A 191 -1.55 4.71 -3.01
CA ALA A 191 -0.88 4.67 -1.72
C ALA A 191 -0.13 3.36 -1.47
N ILE A 192 -0.70 2.22 -1.88
CA ILE A 192 -0.13 0.89 -1.64
C ILE A 192 1.25 0.71 -2.28
N TYR A 193 1.55 1.37 -3.39
CA TYR A 193 2.89 1.35 -4.00
C TYR A 193 3.97 1.85 -3.05
N PHE A 194 3.62 2.77 -2.17
CA PHE A 194 4.55 3.40 -1.25
C PHE A 194 4.64 2.64 0.08
N TYR A 195 3.51 2.34 0.71
CA TYR A 195 3.57 1.74 2.05
C TYR A 195 3.90 0.24 2.05
N GLN A 196 3.85 -0.44 0.89
CA GLN A 196 4.34 -1.82 0.78
C GLN A 196 5.83 -2.01 1.15
N PHE A 197 6.64 -0.94 1.09
CA PHE A 197 8.05 -1.01 1.48
C PHE A 197 8.27 -1.44 2.93
N ILE A 198 7.24 -1.39 3.78
CA ILE A 198 7.27 -1.94 5.14
C ILE A 198 7.72 -3.40 5.18
N ILE A 199 7.39 -4.19 4.14
CA ILE A 199 7.76 -5.60 3.99
C ILE A 199 9.30 -5.77 3.98
N LEU A 200 10.03 -4.75 3.56
CA LEU A 200 11.49 -4.75 3.52
C LEU A 200 12.10 -4.01 4.72
N ILE A 201 11.48 -2.93 5.15
CA ILE A 201 12.02 -2.05 6.21
C ILE A 201 11.91 -2.72 7.58
N LEU A 202 10.78 -3.36 7.89
CA LEU A 202 10.55 -3.95 9.22
C LEU A 202 11.51 -5.10 9.53
N PRO A 203 11.78 -6.07 8.62
CA PRO A 203 12.82 -7.07 8.84
C PRO A 203 14.20 -6.45 9.09
N THR A 204 14.61 -5.46 8.27
CA THR A 204 15.89 -4.77 8.42
C THR A 204 16.01 -4.06 9.77
N MET A 205 14.91 -3.49 10.30
CA MET A 205 14.90 -2.92 11.64
C MET A 205 15.27 -3.97 12.71
N PHE A 206 14.78 -5.19 12.56
CA PHE A 206 15.08 -6.27 13.51
C PHE A 206 16.51 -6.81 13.39
N GLU A 207 17.09 -6.81 12.19
CA GLU A 207 18.48 -7.25 11.96
C GLU A 207 19.48 -6.43 12.79
N GLY A 208 19.27 -5.11 12.90
CA GLY A 208 20.12 -4.19 13.67
C GLY A 208 19.87 -4.16 15.19
N MET A 209 19.05 -5.07 15.75
CA MET A 209 18.67 -5.04 17.17
C MET A 209 19.38 -6.11 17.99
N ASP A 210 19.62 -5.80 19.31
CA ASP A 210 19.97 -6.78 20.32
C ASP A 210 18.91 -7.91 20.39
N ILE A 211 19.38 -9.16 20.61
CA ILE A 211 18.56 -10.39 20.51
C ILE A 211 17.36 -10.36 21.46
N ASN A 212 17.54 -9.97 22.73
CA ASN A 212 16.46 -9.98 23.72
C ASN A 212 15.41 -8.91 23.40
N LYS A 213 15.87 -7.72 23.04
CA LYS A 213 15.02 -6.60 22.66
C LYS A 213 14.29 -6.89 21.35
N ARG A 214 15.00 -7.47 20.37
CA ARG A 214 14.45 -7.93 19.09
C ARG A 214 13.29 -8.91 19.31
N LYS A 215 13.46 -9.96 20.11
CA LYS A 215 12.44 -10.97 20.37
C LYS A 215 11.18 -10.33 20.95
N LYS A 216 11.32 -9.47 21.98
CA LYS A 216 10.18 -8.80 22.63
C LYS A 216 9.42 -7.90 21.67
N ILE A 217 10.11 -7.00 20.95
CA ILE A 217 9.47 -6.04 20.02
C ILE A 217 8.82 -6.78 18.85
N LYS A 218 9.50 -7.79 18.31
CA LYS A 218 9.01 -8.62 17.21
C LYS A 218 7.69 -9.29 17.58
N THR A 219 7.59 -9.87 18.79
CA THR A 219 6.34 -10.49 19.26
C THR A 219 5.22 -9.47 19.36
N TYR A 220 5.46 -8.27 19.93
CA TYR A 220 4.43 -7.24 20.03
C TYR A 220 3.94 -6.76 18.66
N LEU A 221 4.87 -6.54 17.71
CA LEU A 221 4.48 -6.06 16.38
C LEU A 221 3.77 -7.13 15.56
N TYR A 222 4.12 -8.41 15.74
CA TYR A 222 3.39 -9.51 15.11
C TYR A 222 1.98 -9.63 15.66
N LEU A 223 1.81 -9.52 16.98
CA LEU A 223 0.49 -9.52 17.60
C LEU A 223 -0.36 -8.32 17.10
N LEU A 224 0.22 -7.14 17.03
CA LEU A 224 -0.45 -5.95 16.48
C LEU A 224 -0.92 -6.17 15.04
N MET A 225 -0.04 -6.68 14.17
CA MET A 225 -0.37 -6.93 12.76
C MET A 225 -1.41 -8.06 12.61
N PHE A 226 -1.35 -9.08 13.47
CA PHE A 226 -2.35 -10.15 13.50
C PHE A 226 -3.73 -9.63 13.92
N ILE A 227 -3.79 -8.79 14.98
CA ILE A 227 -5.04 -8.13 15.40
C ILE A 227 -5.58 -7.25 14.27
N TYR A 228 -4.70 -6.51 13.57
CA TYR A 228 -5.09 -5.71 12.42
C TYR A 228 -5.65 -6.58 11.28
N MET A 229 -5.06 -7.74 11.01
CA MET A 229 -5.57 -8.67 10.01
C MET A 229 -7.00 -9.10 10.32
N ILE A 230 -7.28 -9.50 11.57
CA ILE A 230 -8.63 -9.87 12.00
C ILE A 230 -9.59 -8.68 11.88
N PHE A 231 -9.16 -7.51 12.38
CA PHE A 231 -9.95 -6.29 12.31
C PHE A 231 -10.30 -5.90 10.85
N SER A 232 -9.29 -5.87 9.98
CA SER A 232 -9.49 -5.52 8.57
C SER A 232 -10.40 -6.52 7.85
N SER A 233 -10.31 -7.79 8.20
CA SER A 233 -11.16 -8.84 7.66
C SER A 233 -12.63 -8.64 8.03
N ILE A 234 -12.92 -8.21 9.26
CA ILE A 234 -14.30 -7.95 9.72
C ILE A 234 -14.89 -6.71 9.06
N PHE A 235 -14.12 -5.62 8.99
CA PHE A 235 -14.62 -4.33 8.53
C PHE A 235 -14.48 -4.09 7.02
N LEU A 236 -13.47 -4.67 6.38
CA LEU A 236 -13.26 -4.56 4.94
C LEU A 236 -13.94 -5.67 4.13
N GLY A 237 -14.56 -6.64 4.73
CA GLY A 237 -15.35 -7.80 4.24
C GLY A 237 -15.45 -8.07 2.73
N GLU A 238 -15.13 -7.09 1.91
CA GLU A 238 -15.14 -7.12 0.44
C GLU A 238 -13.88 -7.74 -0.17
N ASN A 239 -12.85 -8.00 0.62
CA ASN A 239 -11.64 -8.66 0.17
C ASN A 239 -11.74 -10.19 0.33
N GLU A 240 -12.96 -10.72 0.52
CA GLU A 240 -13.27 -12.15 0.53
C GLU A 240 -12.37 -13.01 1.45
N TYR A 241 -11.91 -12.44 2.57
CA TYR A 241 -11.11 -13.18 3.54
C TYR A 241 -11.86 -14.38 4.16
N TYR A 242 -13.20 -14.39 4.09
CA TYR A 242 -14.06 -15.36 4.79
C TYR A 242 -14.87 -16.29 3.91
N SER A 243 -15.02 -16.04 2.63
CA SER A 243 -15.79 -16.91 1.74
C SER A 243 -15.00 -17.25 0.48
N TYR A 244 -13.99 -18.08 0.62
CA TYR A 244 -13.51 -18.84 -0.53
C TYR A 244 -14.57 -19.90 -0.87
N ASN A 245 -15.54 -19.55 -1.68
CA ASN A 245 -16.29 -20.55 -2.41
C ASN A 245 -15.35 -21.13 -3.46
N THR A 246 -14.84 -22.31 -3.18
CA THR A 246 -14.04 -23.05 -4.16
C THR A 246 -14.97 -23.62 -5.24
N VAL A 247 -14.45 -23.91 -6.43
CA VAL A 247 -15.17 -24.64 -7.48
C VAL A 247 -15.80 -25.97 -6.99
N PHE A 248 -15.38 -26.45 -5.82
CA PHE A 248 -15.86 -27.67 -5.19
C PHE A 248 -16.98 -27.44 -4.16
N SER A 249 -17.32 -26.19 -3.83
CA SER A 249 -18.30 -25.87 -2.78
C SER A 249 -19.75 -25.90 -3.24
N GLY A 250 -20.05 -26.37 -4.49
CA GLY A 250 -21.41 -26.32 -5.04
C GLY A 250 -21.94 -24.88 -5.08
N ASP A 251 -23.10 -24.63 -5.58
CA ASP A 251 -23.78 -23.36 -5.72
C ASP A 251 -22.97 -22.10 -5.29
N ILE A 252 -22.23 -21.53 -6.24
CA ILE A 252 -21.68 -20.19 -6.08
C ILE A 252 -22.88 -19.25 -6.25
N PRO A 253 -23.43 -18.65 -5.21
CA PRO A 253 -24.38 -17.57 -5.40
C PRO A 253 -23.58 -16.40 -5.97
N ILE A 254 -23.58 -16.28 -7.28
CA ILE A 254 -23.14 -15.06 -7.95
C ILE A 254 -24.11 -14.03 -7.45
N SER A 255 -23.68 -13.13 -6.56
CA SER A 255 -24.52 -12.01 -6.15
C SER A 255 -24.90 -11.23 -7.42
N ASP A 256 -26.12 -10.71 -7.48
CA ASP A 256 -26.59 -9.93 -8.64
C ASP A 256 -25.63 -8.80 -9.03
N VAL A 257 -24.85 -8.31 -8.05
CA VAL A 257 -23.80 -7.31 -8.26
C VAL A 257 -22.62 -7.89 -9.05
N GLN A 258 -22.19 -9.13 -8.78
CA GLN A 258 -21.11 -9.79 -9.54
C GLN A 258 -21.58 -10.19 -10.93
N TYR A 259 -22.81 -10.66 -11.06
CA TYR A 259 -23.42 -10.95 -12.36
C TYR A 259 -23.50 -9.70 -13.25
N ASN A 260 -23.92 -8.57 -12.70
CA ASN A 260 -23.98 -7.30 -13.40
C ASN A 260 -22.60 -6.70 -13.72
N MET A 261 -21.57 -6.93 -12.87
CA MET A 261 -20.20 -6.56 -13.20
C MET A 261 -19.62 -7.38 -14.35
N ILE A 262 -19.91 -8.68 -14.41
CA ILE A 262 -19.38 -9.56 -15.45
C ILE A 262 -20.14 -9.37 -16.80
N HIS A 263 -21.43 -9.12 -16.76
CA HIS A 263 -22.28 -9.05 -17.96
C HIS A 263 -22.76 -7.65 -18.34
N GLY A 264 -22.62 -6.67 -17.44
CA GLY A 264 -23.04 -5.27 -17.67
C GLY A 264 -22.09 -4.43 -18.53
N TRP A 265 -20.91 -4.94 -18.87
CA TRP A 265 -19.93 -4.23 -19.73
C TRP A 265 -20.14 -4.47 -21.23
N GLY A 266 -21.25 -5.07 -21.61
CA GLY A 266 -21.60 -5.41 -22.99
C GLY A 266 -22.78 -4.64 -23.58
N LYS A 267 -23.20 -3.52 -23.00
CA LYS A 267 -24.23 -2.64 -23.61
C LYS A 267 -23.75 -1.20 -23.62
#